data_c6bb1b70b2769290742069efe6e00b6c
#
_entry.id   c6bb1b70b2769290742069efe6e00b6c
#
_cell.length_a   1.000
_cell.length_b   1.000
_cell.length_c   1.000
_cell.angle_alpha   90.00
_cell.angle_beta   90.00
_cell.angle_gamma   90.00
#
_symmetry.space_group_name_H-M   'P 1'
#
loop_
_entity.id
_entity.type
_entity.pdbx_description
1 polymer ?
#
loop_
_entity_poly.entity_id
_entity_poly.type
_entity_poly.pdbx_seq_one_letter_code
_entity_poly.pdbx_strand_id
1 'polypeptide(L)'
;MPRDDEFQMPSFRLDGRAALVTGGGRGLGLAMAQALASAGADIAIAARTLPELEAAADLIRKTGGEVLVVPTDVSKVEDVRAMVQKAANHFNRLDILVNAAAVNYRKPTDDVTEEEWDRLIGINLKGAFFASQEALRVMRRQTGRPHKAKIINVGSIAYEIVVPNIALYSISKGGLRQMTRSLAVDFAKDNVCVNSIAPGRFWTKMTDAVFSNPDLYDSAVSVIPMGRPGIPSELAGATVFLASDASDYITGEAITVDG
;
A
#
# COMPACT_ATOMS: atom_id res chain seq x y z
N MET A 1 32.38 -13.96 -4.91
CA MET A 1 31.39 -13.02 -5.45
C MET A 1 31.18 -13.41 -6.90
N PRO A 2 29.94 -13.66 -7.37
CA PRO A 2 29.71 -13.81 -8.80
C PRO A 2 30.08 -12.46 -9.46
N ARG A 3 30.98 -12.49 -10.39
CA ARG A 3 31.19 -11.39 -11.32
C ARG A 3 30.23 -11.69 -12.47
N ASP A 4 29.04 -11.08 -12.43
CA ASP A 4 28.19 -11.06 -13.61
C ASP A 4 28.78 -10.07 -14.59
N ASP A 5 29.62 -10.56 -15.50
CA ASP A 5 30.22 -9.77 -16.56
C ASP A 5 29.19 -9.43 -17.66
N GLU A 6 27.93 -9.86 -17.51
CA GLU A 6 26.85 -9.61 -18.44
C GLU A 6 25.74 -8.78 -17.77
N PHE A 7 25.50 -7.55 -18.26
CA PHE A 7 24.40 -6.72 -17.80
C PHE A 7 23.05 -7.35 -18.18
N GLN A 8 22.20 -7.57 -17.16
CA GLN A 8 20.81 -7.98 -17.35
C GLN A 8 19.86 -6.97 -16.71
N MET A 9 18.92 -6.47 -17.51
CA MET A 9 17.87 -5.59 -17.00
C MET A 9 16.93 -6.39 -16.08
N PRO A 10 16.72 -5.98 -14.81
CA PRO A 10 15.79 -6.67 -13.93
C PRO A 10 14.36 -6.63 -14.48
N SER A 11 13.61 -7.69 -14.23
CA SER A 11 12.21 -7.80 -14.68
C SER A 11 11.28 -6.91 -13.86
N PHE A 12 10.35 -6.25 -14.54
CA PHE A 12 9.18 -5.60 -13.94
C PHE A 12 7.93 -6.49 -13.95
N ARG A 13 8.02 -7.68 -14.54
CA ARG A 13 6.93 -8.65 -14.57
C ARG A 13 6.75 -9.33 -13.22
N LEU A 14 5.50 -9.64 -12.91
CA LEU A 14 5.08 -10.27 -11.64
C LEU A 14 4.40 -11.62 -11.88
N ASP A 15 4.63 -12.24 -13.05
CA ASP A 15 4.03 -13.51 -13.41
C ASP A 15 4.31 -14.58 -12.34
N GLY A 16 3.27 -15.31 -11.96
CA GLY A 16 3.32 -16.34 -10.94
C GLY A 16 3.54 -15.82 -9.50
N ARG A 17 3.37 -14.52 -9.23
CA ARG A 17 3.38 -13.93 -7.89
C ARG A 17 1.97 -13.69 -7.40
N ALA A 18 1.77 -13.81 -6.08
CA ALA A 18 0.52 -13.48 -5.41
C ALA A 18 0.69 -12.21 -4.55
N ALA A 19 -0.22 -11.25 -4.73
CA ALA A 19 -0.25 -9.98 -4.01
C ALA A 19 -1.52 -9.85 -3.17
N LEU A 20 -1.37 -9.36 -1.93
CA LEU A 20 -2.47 -8.96 -1.06
C LEU A 20 -2.48 -7.44 -0.90
N VAL A 21 -3.60 -6.79 -1.21
CA VAL A 21 -3.77 -5.34 -1.12
C VAL A 21 -4.87 -4.99 -0.12
N THR A 22 -4.51 -4.43 1.03
CA THR A 22 -5.48 -3.87 1.98
C THR A 22 -5.99 -2.53 1.49
N GLY A 23 -7.28 -2.22 1.71
CA GLY A 23 -7.89 -1.01 1.12
C GLY A 23 -8.07 -1.10 -0.39
N GLY A 24 -8.04 -2.32 -0.98
CA GLY A 24 -8.10 -2.56 -2.42
C GLY A 24 -9.45 -2.32 -3.09
N GLY A 25 -10.51 -1.97 -2.34
CA GLY A 25 -11.85 -1.78 -2.89
C GLY A 25 -12.05 -0.48 -3.67
N ARG A 26 -11.17 0.52 -3.53
CA ARG A 26 -11.30 1.83 -4.20
C ARG A 26 -10.01 2.65 -4.14
N GLY A 27 -10.01 3.80 -4.85
CA GLY A 27 -8.96 4.83 -4.77
C GLY A 27 -7.57 4.29 -5.09
N LEU A 28 -6.57 4.68 -4.28
CA LEU A 28 -5.18 4.33 -4.51
C LEU A 28 -4.95 2.82 -4.40
N GLY A 29 -5.56 2.14 -3.40
CA GLY A 29 -5.42 0.70 -3.23
C GLY A 29 -5.94 -0.10 -4.42
N LEU A 30 -7.08 0.30 -5.00
CA LEU A 30 -7.60 -0.32 -6.23
C LEU A 30 -6.66 -0.10 -7.41
N ALA A 31 -6.16 1.12 -7.62
CA ALA A 31 -5.23 1.41 -8.71
C ALA A 31 -3.92 0.61 -8.58
N MET A 32 -3.41 0.47 -7.36
CA MET A 32 -2.23 -0.36 -7.09
C MET A 32 -2.51 -1.84 -7.37
N ALA A 33 -3.69 -2.36 -6.97
CA ALA A 33 -4.10 -3.73 -7.28
C ALA A 33 -4.19 -3.99 -8.78
N GLN A 34 -4.80 -3.05 -9.54
CA GLN A 34 -4.86 -3.12 -11.02
C GLN A 34 -3.46 -3.08 -11.65
N ALA A 35 -2.55 -2.25 -11.14
CA ALA A 35 -1.18 -2.18 -11.64
C ALA A 35 -0.43 -3.51 -11.45
N LEU A 36 -0.56 -4.12 -10.26
CA LEU A 36 0.05 -5.43 -9.98
C LEU A 36 -0.54 -6.53 -10.86
N ALA A 37 -1.86 -6.56 -11.05
CA ALA A 37 -2.54 -7.50 -11.96
C ALA A 37 -2.06 -7.33 -13.41
N SER A 38 -1.99 -6.09 -13.90
CA SER A 38 -1.48 -5.78 -15.26
C SER A 38 -0.02 -6.20 -15.46
N ALA A 39 0.76 -6.24 -14.38
CA ALA A 39 2.13 -6.75 -14.41
C ALA A 39 2.21 -8.29 -14.33
N GLY A 40 1.11 -9.00 -14.08
CA GLY A 40 1.01 -10.46 -14.12
C GLY A 40 0.78 -11.14 -12.75
N ALA A 41 0.54 -10.40 -11.68
CA ALA A 41 0.27 -10.97 -10.36
C ALA A 41 -1.18 -11.42 -10.20
N ASP A 42 -1.41 -12.49 -9.42
CA ASP A 42 -2.70 -12.82 -8.84
C ASP A 42 -2.98 -11.95 -7.62
N ILE A 43 -4.21 -11.49 -7.43
CA ILE A 43 -4.53 -10.41 -6.49
C ILE A 43 -5.56 -10.85 -5.46
N ALA A 44 -5.23 -10.74 -4.17
CA ALA A 44 -6.22 -10.66 -3.10
C ALA A 44 -6.47 -9.19 -2.75
N ILE A 45 -7.72 -8.77 -2.69
CA ILE A 45 -8.11 -7.44 -2.22
C ILE A 45 -8.91 -7.54 -0.92
N ALA A 46 -8.58 -6.67 0.04
CA ALA A 46 -9.23 -6.67 1.35
C ALA A 46 -9.71 -5.27 1.72
N ALA A 47 -10.96 -5.18 2.16
CA ALA A 47 -11.61 -4.00 2.75
C ALA A 47 -12.88 -4.45 3.49
N ARG A 48 -13.58 -3.51 4.16
CA ARG A 48 -14.77 -3.84 4.96
C ARG A 48 -16.03 -4.07 4.13
N THR A 49 -16.15 -3.38 2.99
CA THR A 49 -17.39 -3.27 2.23
C THR A 49 -17.40 -4.27 1.08
N LEU A 50 -18.13 -5.38 1.23
CA LEU A 50 -18.17 -6.44 0.22
C LEU A 50 -18.63 -5.93 -1.17
N PRO A 51 -19.70 -5.14 -1.34
CA PRO A 51 -20.08 -4.64 -2.65
C PRO A 51 -18.99 -3.77 -3.35
N GLU A 52 -18.23 -2.97 -2.58
CA GLU A 52 -17.09 -2.21 -3.13
C GLU A 52 -15.97 -3.15 -3.59
N LEU A 53 -15.72 -4.23 -2.85
CA LEU A 53 -14.71 -5.24 -3.21
C LEU A 53 -15.09 -6.02 -4.46
N GLU A 54 -16.36 -6.43 -4.60
CA GLU A 54 -16.82 -7.16 -5.80
C GLU A 54 -16.71 -6.28 -7.06
N ALA A 55 -17.15 -5.03 -6.97
CA ALA A 55 -16.99 -4.09 -8.07
C ALA A 55 -15.51 -3.85 -8.44
N ALA A 56 -14.64 -3.76 -7.42
CA ALA A 56 -13.19 -3.64 -7.63
C ALA A 56 -12.60 -4.90 -8.27
N ALA A 57 -13.02 -6.08 -7.83
CA ALA A 57 -12.58 -7.36 -8.39
C ALA A 57 -12.90 -7.47 -9.89
N ASP A 58 -14.10 -7.02 -10.30
CA ASP A 58 -14.48 -7.01 -11.73
C ASP A 58 -13.60 -6.09 -12.56
N LEU A 59 -13.16 -4.95 -12.00
CA LEU A 59 -12.21 -4.06 -12.66
C LEU A 59 -10.81 -4.68 -12.76
N ILE A 60 -10.35 -5.36 -11.70
CA ILE A 60 -9.03 -5.98 -11.67
C ILE A 60 -8.98 -7.18 -12.63
N ARG A 61 -10.01 -8.02 -12.68
CA ARG A 61 -10.09 -9.15 -13.62
C ARG A 61 -9.93 -8.75 -15.08
N LYS A 62 -10.36 -7.52 -15.45
CA LYS A 62 -10.17 -6.98 -16.80
C LYS A 62 -8.70 -6.65 -17.13
N THR A 63 -7.86 -6.49 -16.13
CA THR A 63 -6.43 -6.20 -16.32
C THR A 63 -5.56 -7.44 -16.31
N GLY A 64 -6.07 -8.60 -15.87
CA GLY A 64 -5.41 -9.90 -15.83
C GLY A 64 -5.31 -10.46 -14.41
N GLY A 65 -4.96 -11.73 -14.31
CA GLY A 65 -4.76 -12.44 -13.04
C GLY A 65 -6.04 -12.95 -12.36
N GLU A 66 -5.85 -13.86 -11.42
CA GLU A 66 -6.91 -14.34 -10.53
C GLU A 66 -7.19 -13.30 -9.43
N VAL A 67 -8.45 -13.15 -9.01
CA VAL A 67 -8.84 -12.16 -7.98
C VAL A 67 -9.61 -12.81 -6.86
N LEU A 68 -9.07 -12.73 -5.65
CA LEU A 68 -9.71 -13.14 -4.40
C LEU A 68 -10.23 -11.92 -3.62
N VAL A 69 -11.50 -11.97 -3.22
CA VAL A 69 -12.13 -10.96 -2.35
C VAL A 69 -12.10 -11.42 -0.91
N VAL A 70 -11.60 -10.56 0.00
CA VAL A 70 -11.48 -10.86 1.43
C VAL A 70 -12.08 -9.72 2.27
N PRO A 71 -13.36 -9.77 2.65
CA PRO A 71 -13.94 -8.80 3.57
C PRO A 71 -13.17 -8.81 4.90
N THR A 72 -12.64 -7.63 5.32
CA THR A 72 -11.72 -7.53 6.45
C THR A 72 -11.81 -6.18 7.12
N ASP A 73 -11.86 -6.14 8.44
CA ASP A 73 -11.60 -4.95 9.24
C ASP A 73 -10.15 -4.96 9.74
N VAL A 74 -9.28 -4.17 9.10
CA VAL A 74 -7.85 -4.13 9.44
C VAL A 74 -7.55 -3.53 10.83
N SER A 75 -8.53 -2.96 11.52
CA SER A 75 -8.37 -2.51 12.92
C SER A 75 -8.36 -3.68 13.90
N LYS A 76 -8.86 -4.86 13.48
CA LYS A 76 -8.93 -6.09 14.26
C LYS A 76 -7.81 -7.05 13.87
N VAL A 77 -6.95 -7.37 14.82
CA VAL A 77 -5.74 -8.20 14.56
C VAL A 77 -6.11 -9.60 14.09
N GLU A 78 -7.20 -10.17 14.64
CA GLU A 78 -7.70 -11.50 14.26
C GLU A 78 -8.13 -11.53 12.79
N ASP A 79 -8.88 -10.50 12.34
CA ASP A 79 -9.30 -10.36 10.95
C ASP A 79 -8.10 -10.21 10.02
N VAL A 80 -7.09 -9.42 10.44
CA VAL A 80 -5.84 -9.22 9.69
C VAL A 80 -5.09 -10.55 9.49
N ARG A 81 -4.95 -11.35 10.56
CA ARG A 81 -4.30 -12.67 10.47
C ARG A 81 -5.08 -13.62 9.55
N ALA A 82 -6.39 -13.69 9.73
CA ALA A 82 -7.26 -14.52 8.90
C ALA A 82 -7.19 -14.11 7.42
N MET A 83 -7.17 -12.81 7.13
CA MET A 83 -7.01 -12.26 5.77
C MET A 83 -5.72 -12.73 5.10
N VAL A 84 -4.58 -12.58 5.78
CA VAL A 84 -3.27 -12.98 5.24
C VAL A 84 -3.22 -14.48 4.99
N GLN A 85 -3.69 -15.30 5.95
CA GLN A 85 -3.74 -16.76 5.80
C GLN A 85 -4.69 -17.18 4.66
N LYS A 86 -5.86 -16.54 4.53
CA LYS A 86 -6.81 -16.83 3.45
C LYS A 86 -6.20 -16.55 2.07
N ALA A 87 -5.52 -15.41 1.90
CA ALA A 87 -4.83 -15.09 0.65
C ALA A 87 -3.71 -16.10 0.35
N ALA A 88 -2.86 -16.39 1.33
CA ALA A 88 -1.76 -17.33 1.18
C ALA A 88 -2.22 -18.75 0.86
N ASN A 89 -3.30 -19.22 1.49
CA ASN A 89 -3.85 -20.56 1.24
C ASN A 89 -4.51 -20.66 -0.13
N HIS A 90 -5.17 -19.58 -0.58
CA HIS A 90 -5.86 -19.56 -1.87
C HIS A 90 -4.88 -19.67 -3.05
N PHE A 91 -3.82 -18.86 -3.02
CA PHE A 91 -2.79 -18.88 -4.08
C PHE A 91 -1.63 -19.85 -3.82
N ASN A 92 -1.65 -20.57 -2.69
CA ASN A 92 -0.53 -21.39 -2.20
C ASN A 92 0.79 -20.63 -2.04
N ARG A 93 0.72 -19.30 -1.98
CA ARG A 93 1.85 -18.38 -1.82
C ARG A 93 1.40 -16.97 -1.46
N LEU A 94 2.33 -16.18 -0.95
CA LEU A 94 2.18 -14.72 -0.81
C LEU A 94 3.55 -14.07 -1.04
N ASP A 95 3.68 -13.26 -2.07
CA ASP A 95 4.94 -12.63 -2.47
C ASP A 95 4.95 -11.13 -2.21
N ILE A 96 3.78 -10.50 -2.30
CA ILE A 96 3.63 -9.05 -2.21
C ILE A 96 2.51 -8.72 -1.22
N LEU A 97 2.80 -7.84 -0.26
CA LEU A 97 1.79 -7.20 0.59
C LEU A 97 1.79 -5.70 0.34
N VAL A 98 0.61 -5.13 0.05
CA VAL A 98 0.41 -3.67 -0.03
C VAL A 98 -0.51 -3.23 1.10
N ASN A 99 0.01 -2.47 2.05
CA ASN A 99 -0.75 -1.85 3.13
C ASN A 99 -1.28 -0.49 2.67
N ALA A 100 -2.47 -0.47 2.02
CA ALA A 100 -3.10 0.75 1.50
C ALA A 100 -4.37 1.16 2.27
N ALA A 101 -4.85 0.35 3.22
CA ALA A 101 -5.99 0.73 4.04
C ALA A 101 -5.65 1.93 4.92
N ALA A 102 -6.44 3.00 4.81
CA ALA A 102 -6.26 4.20 5.61
C ALA A 102 -7.57 4.99 5.76
N VAL A 103 -7.63 5.77 6.83
CA VAL A 103 -8.63 6.81 7.07
C VAL A 103 -7.92 8.13 7.42
N ASN A 104 -8.61 9.23 7.22
CA ASN A 104 -8.14 10.55 7.63
C ASN A 104 -9.28 11.32 8.30
N TYR A 105 -8.95 12.04 9.36
CA TYR A 105 -9.81 13.02 10.02
C TYR A 105 -9.14 14.38 9.94
N ARG A 106 -9.86 15.36 9.44
CA ARG A 106 -9.38 16.74 9.37
C ARG A 106 -10.12 17.58 10.40
N LYS A 107 -9.46 17.84 11.53
CA LYS A 107 -10.02 18.64 12.63
C LYS A 107 -8.90 19.23 13.51
N PRO A 108 -9.18 20.29 14.29
CA PRO A 108 -8.25 20.84 15.27
C PRO A 108 -7.75 19.76 16.24
N THR A 109 -6.52 19.88 16.70
CA THR A 109 -5.88 18.89 17.57
C THR A 109 -6.61 18.74 18.91
N ASP A 110 -7.08 19.82 19.47
CA ASP A 110 -7.83 19.90 20.74
C ASP A 110 -9.21 19.22 20.68
N ASP A 111 -9.74 19.03 19.47
CA ASP A 111 -11.03 18.35 19.27
C ASP A 111 -10.89 16.84 19.01
N VAL A 112 -9.66 16.32 18.89
CA VAL A 112 -9.43 14.87 18.63
C VAL A 112 -9.82 14.06 19.86
N THR A 113 -10.73 13.08 19.66
CA THR A 113 -11.16 12.19 20.75
C THR A 113 -10.29 10.93 20.82
N GLU A 114 -10.33 10.24 21.95
CA GLU A 114 -9.63 8.96 22.15
C GLU A 114 -10.11 7.90 21.16
N GLU A 115 -11.43 7.84 20.88
CA GLU A 115 -12.01 6.87 19.93
C GLU A 115 -11.54 7.12 18.50
N GLU A 116 -11.39 8.40 18.11
CA GLU A 116 -10.82 8.76 16.80
C GLU A 116 -9.35 8.41 16.71
N TRP A 117 -8.60 8.63 17.80
CA TRP A 117 -7.21 8.21 17.91
C TRP A 117 -7.08 6.69 17.74
N ASP A 118 -7.78 5.92 18.56
CA ASP A 118 -7.73 4.46 18.54
C ASP A 118 -8.13 3.89 17.18
N ARG A 119 -9.18 4.44 16.59
CA ARG A 119 -9.65 4.03 15.28
C ARG A 119 -8.64 4.34 14.18
N LEU A 120 -8.09 5.56 14.14
CA LEU A 120 -7.17 5.95 13.08
C LEU A 120 -5.84 5.21 13.20
N ILE A 121 -5.25 5.16 14.39
CA ILE A 121 -4.02 4.41 14.66
C ILE A 121 -4.26 2.92 14.45
N GLY A 122 -5.42 2.41 14.86
CA GLY A 122 -5.84 1.02 14.63
C GLY A 122 -5.81 0.62 13.16
N ILE A 123 -6.32 1.48 12.27
CA ILE A 123 -6.37 1.24 10.82
C ILE A 123 -5.04 1.55 10.16
N ASN A 124 -4.51 2.78 10.34
CA ASN A 124 -3.41 3.29 9.53
C ASN A 124 -2.04 2.71 9.93
N LEU A 125 -1.86 2.29 11.17
CA LEU A 125 -0.57 1.85 11.69
C LEU A 125 -0.61 0.44 12.27
N LYS A 126 -1.47 0.17 13.27
CA LYS A 126 -1.54 -1.15 13.92
C LYS A 126 -1.90 -2.25 12.93
N GLY A 127 -2.92 -2.03 12.09
CA GLY A 127 -3.34 -2.98 11.06
C GLY A 127 -2.22 -3.32 10.07
N ALA A 128 -1.52 -2.31 9.58
CA ALA A 128 -0.37 -2.47 8.68
C ALA A 128 0.79 -3.24 9.34
N PHE A 129 1.06 -2.98 10.63
CA PHE A 129 2.09 -3.70 11.38
C PHE A 129 1.77 -5.19 11.48
N PHE A 130 0.56 -5.55 11.92
CA PHE A 130 0.17 -6.96 12.09
C PHE A 130 -0.02 -7.68 10.75
N ALA A 131 -0.44 -6.99 9.69
CA ALA A 131 -0.46 -7.54 8.34
C ALA A 131 0.97 -7.87 7.85
N SER A 132 1.92 -6.96 8.07
CA SER A 132 3.32 -7.18 7.73
C SER A 132 3.95 -8.31 8.54
N GLN A 133 3.65 -8.39 9.84
CA GLN A 133 4.13 -9.48 10.71
C GLN A 133 3.61 -10.84 10.26
N GLU A 134 2.31 -10.95 9.94
CA GLU A 134 1.71 -12.22 9.52
C GLU A 134 2.18 -12.60 8.10
N ALA A 135 2.29 -11.64 7.19
CA ALA A 135 2.85 -11.85 5.85
C ALA A 135 4.29 -12.39 5.94
N LEU A 136 5.14 -11.83 6.82
CA LEU A 136 6.50 -12.35 7.04
C LEU A 136 6.48 -13.81 7.49
N ARG A 137 5.58 -14.21 8.41
CA ARG A 137 5.45 -15.61 8.84
C ARG A 137 5.14 -16.56 7.68
N VAL A 138 4.27 -16.12 6.77
CA VAL A 138 3.97 -16.85 5.53
C VAL A 138 5.18 -16.88 4.61
N MET A 139 5.76 -15.73 4.34
CA MET A 139 6.88 -15.57 3.42
C MET A 139 8.13 -16.37 3.84
N ARG A 140 8.41 -16.49 5.14
CA ARG A 140 9.50 -17.32 5.68
C ARG A 140 9.32 -18.81 5.42
N ARG A 141 8.09 -19.31 5.38
CA ARG A 141 7.79 -20.73 5.14
C ARG A 141 7.92 -21.13 3.67
N GLN A 142 7.91 -20.17 2.77
CA GLN A 142 8.01 -20.39 1.34
C GLN A 142 9.48 -20.61 0.95
N THR A 143 9.91 -21.87 0.89
CA THR A 143 11.26 -22.25 0.45
C THR A 143 11.37 -22.20 -1.07
N GLY A 144 12.60 -21.92 -1.57
CA GLY A 144 12.88 -21.96 -3.00
C GLY A 144 12.23 -20.84 -3.84
N ARG A 145 11.87 -19.70 -3.23
CA ARG A 145 11.40 -18.53 -4.00
C ARG A 145 12.51 -18.03 -4.93
N PRO A 146 12.23 -17.87 -6.22
CA PRO A 146 13.23 -17.35 -7.17
C PRO A 146 13.42 -15.81 -7.04
N HIS A 147 12.55 -15.10 -6.31
CA HIS A 147 12.56 -13.67 -6.12
C HIS A 147 12.37 -13.29 -4.65
N LYS A 148 12.68 -12.06 -4.30
CA LYS A 148 12.42 -11.53 -2.97
C LYS A 148 10.94 -11.23 -2.76
N ALA A 149 10.45 -11.39 -1.52
CA ALA A 149 9.13 -10.90 -1.16
C ALA A 149 9.17 -9.39 -0.91
N LYS A 150 8.03 -8.74 -1.11
CA LYS A 150 7.89 -7.29 -1.05
C LYS A 150 6.76 -6.88 -0.13
N ILE A 151 7.02 -5.95 0.77
CA ILE A 151 6.00 -5.26 1.56
C ILE A 151 6.04 -3.79 1.18
N ILE A 152 4.91 -3.25 0.73
CA ILE A 152 4.77 -1.87 0.29
C ILE A 152 3.76 -1.18 1.21
N ASN A 153 4.22 -0.20 1.98
CA ASN A 153 3.36 0.60 2.84
C ASN A 153 2.94 1.88 2.12
N VAL A 154 1.64 2.18 2.07
CA VAL A 154 1.16 3.43 1.51
C VAL A 154 1.24 4.52 2.58
N GLY A 155 2.33 5.27 2.51
CA GLY A 155 2.62 6.42 3.36
C GLY A 155 1.83 7.66 2.98
N SER A 156 2.49 8.80 3.06
CA SER A 156 2.01 10.12 2.63
C SER A 156 3.16 11.11 2.72
N ILE A 157 3.15 12.16 1.92
CA ILE A 157 4.02 13.33 2.15
C ILE A 157 3.80 13.96 3.54
N ALA A 158 2.67 13.67 4.20
CA ALA A 158 2.33 14.18 5.52
C ALA A 158 3.27 13.72 6.66
N TYR A 159 4.23 12.85 6.40
CA TYR A 159 5.28 12.55 7.37
C TYR A 159 6.50 13.48 7.24
N GLU A 160 6.62 14.25 6.16
CA GLU A 160 7.69 15.25 5.94
C GLU A 160 7.15 16.68 6.00
N ILE A 161 5.96 16.91 5.42
CA ILE A 161 5.32 18.23 5.44
C ILE A 161 4.18 18.26 6.45
N VAL A 162 4.00 19.39 7.11
CA VAL A 162 2.94 19.59 8.11
C VAL A 162 1.84 20.48 7.53
N VAL A 163 0.60 20.01 7.67
CA VAL A 163 -0.60 20.76 7.26
C VAL A 163 -1.52 20.91 8.47
N PRO A 164 -2.17 22.06 8.67
CA PRO A 164 -3.10 22.27 9.78
C PRO A 164 -4.24 21.23 9.80
N ASN A 165 -4.67 20.88 11.01
CA ASN A 165 -5.85 20.03 11.26
C ASN A 165 -5.74 18.58 10.78
N ILE A 166 -4.52 18.05 10.59
CA ILE A 166 -4.28 16.63 10.27
C ILE A 166 -3.23 16.00 11.21
N ALA A 167 -3.05 16.52 12.42
CA ALA A 167 -2.01 16.06 13.34
C ALA A 167 -2.05 14.54 13.56
N LEU A 168 -3.23 13.99 13.86
CA LEU A 168 -3.40 12.56 14.10
C LEU A 168 -3.03 11.70 12.86
N TYR A 169 -3.43 12.16 11.67
CA TYR A 169 -3.05 11.49 10.42
C TYR A 169 -1.53 11.52 10.19
N SER A 170 -0.91 12.70 10.38
CA SER A 170 0.54 12.87 10.24
C SER A 170 1.32 11.99 11.22
N ILE A 171 0.87 11.88 12.48
CA ILE A 171 1.43 10.97 13.49
C ILE A 171 1.36 9.52 12.97
N SER A 172 0.22 9.09 12.46
CA SER A 172 0.07 7.71 11.95
C SER A 172 0.98 7.43 10.76
N LYS A 173 1.13 8.40 9.85
CA LYS A 173 1.99 8.25 8.66
C LYS A 173 3.48 8.38 9.01
N GLY A 174 3.85 9.21 9.98
CA GLY A 174 5.20 9.25 10.57
C GLY A 174 5.55 7.93 11.23
N GLY A 175 4.63 7.35 12.02
CA GLY A 175 4.79 6.00 12.59
C GLY A 175 4.96 4.94 11.51
N LEU A 176 4.17 5.01 10.42
CA LEU A 176 4.26 4.07 9.30
C LEU A 176 5.61 4.20 8.55
N ARG A 177 6.14 5.43 8.40
CA ARG A 177 7.47 5.67 7.83
C ARG A 177 8.56 4.99 8.65
N GLN A 178 8.53 5.19 9.98
CA GLN A 178 9.52 4.57 10.86
C GLN A 178 9.33 3.05 10.94
N MET A 179 8.09 2.56 10.97
CA MET A 179 7.79 1.13 10.88
C MET A 179 8.40 0.51 9.61
N THR A 180 8.26 1.17 8.46
CA THR A 180 8.86 0.70 7.20
C THR A 180 10.36 0.49 7.33
N ARG A 181 11.08 1.44 7.91
CA ARG A 181 12.53 1.37 8.11
C ARG A 181 12.94 0.28 9.09
N SER A 182 12.22 0.15 10.21
CA SER A 182 12.49 -0.88 11.21
C SER A 182 12.27 -2.28 10.66
N LEU A 183 11.12 -2.51 10.01
CA LEU A 183 10.82 -3.82 9.41
C LEU A 183 11.75 -4.15 8.24
N ALA A 184 12.26 -3.17 7.52
CA ALA A 184 13.27 -3.37 6.48
C ALA A 184 14.54 -4.00 7.02
N VAL A 185 15.01 -3.52 8.18
CA VAL A 185 16.19 -4.08 8.86
C VAL A 185 15.88 -5.48 9.41
N ASP A 186 14.74 -5.64 10.07
CA ASP A 186 14.37 -6.91 10.72
C ASP A 186 14.15 -8.04 9.69
N PHE A 187 13.61 -7.72 8.49
CA PHE A 187 13.18 -8.70 7.50
C PHE A 187 14.21 -8.95 6.37
N ALA A 188 15.28 -8.15 6.31
CA ALA A 188 16.28 -8.24 5.23
C ALA A 188 16.90 -9.66 5.10
N LYS A 189 17.18 -10.30 6.24
CA LYS A 189 17.76 -11.66 6.27
C LYS A 189 16.80 -12.74 5.79
N ASP A 190 15.51 -12.45 5.72
CA ASP A 190 14.46 -13.35 5.23
C ASP A 190 14.19 -13.18 3.72
N ASN A 191 15.02 -12.42 3.01
CA ASN A 191 14.79 -12.04 1.62
C ASN A 191 13.45 -11.29 1.42
N VAL A 192 13.12 -10.37 2.32
CA VAL A 192 11.94 -9.51 2.25
C VAL A 192 12.39 -8.06 2.20
N CYS A 193 11.99 -7.33 1.16
CA CYS A 193 12.19 -5.89 1.08
C CYS A 193 10.92 -5.19 1.58
N VAL A 194 11.09 -4.20 2.46
CA VAL A 194 9.98 -3.39 3.01
C VAL A 194 10.21 -1.94 2.62
N ASN A 195 9.32 -1.40 1.79
CA ASN A 195 9.41 -0.02 1.30
C ASN A 195 8.07 0.70 1.46
N SER A 196 8.06 1.99 1.18
CA SER A 196 6.87 2.83 1.19
C SER A 196 6.71 3.58 -0.12
N ILE A 197 5.47 3.84 -0.50
CA ILE A 197 5.12 4.88 -1.46
C ILE A 197 4.49 6.03 -0.66
N ALA A 198 4.92 7.26 -0.90
CA ALA A 198 4.43 8.47 -0.27
C ALA A 198 3.63 9.31 -1.27
N PRO A 199 2.33 9.07 -1.41
CA PRO A 199 1.51 9.89 -2.29
C PRO A 199 1.40 11.32 -1.77
N GLY A 200 1.42 12.28 -2.70
CA GLY A 200 1.00 13.64 -2.46
C GLY A 200 -0.51 13.81 -2.53
N ARG A 201 -0.96 14.83 -3.22
CA ARG A 201 -2.38 15.13 -3.40
C ARG A 201 -2.93 14.40 -4.63
N PHE A 202 -3.66 13.33 -4.41
CA PHE A 202 -4.35 12.55 -5.44
C PHE A 202 -5.86 12.78 -5.38
N TRP A 203 -6.50 12.87 -6.55
CA TRP A 203 -7.96 12.92 -6.63
C TRP A 203 -8.56 11.53 -6.40
N THR A 204 -9.18 11.35 -5.27
CA THR A 204 -9.84 10.12 -4.83
C THR A 204 -11.12 10.48 -4.09
N LYS A 205 -11.96 9.50 -3.77
CA LYS A 205 -13.16 9.74 -2.94
C LYS A 205 -12.83 10.42 -1.59
N MET A 206 -11.63 10.20 -1.05
CA MET A 206 -11.18 10.83 0.21
C MET A 206 -10.93 12.35 0.06
N THR A 207 -10.52 12.80 -1.12
CA THR A 207 -10.13 14.18 -1.42
C THR A 207 -11.13 14.89 -2.34
N ASP A 208 -12.19 14.19 -2.76
CA ASP A 208 -13.17 14.67 -3.72
C ASP A 208 -13.82 16.00 -3.27
N ALA A 209 -14.17 16.12 -2.01
CA ALA A 209 -14.74 17.37 -1.45
C ALA A 209 -13.85 18.60 -1.62
N VAL A 210 -12.53 18.42 -1.81
CA VAL A 210 -11.58 19.51 -2.06
C VAL A 210 -11.46 19.77 -3.56
N PHE A 211 -11.27 18.74 -4.36
CA PHE A 211 -10.98 18.90 -5.79
C PHE A 211 -12.22 19.11 -6.66
N SER A 212 -13.41 18.72 -6.18
CA SER A 212 -14.70 19.03 -6.83
C SER A 212 -15.25 20.41 -6.45
N ASN A 213 -14.63 21.10 -5.49
CA ASN A 213 -15.05 22.45 -5.09
C ASN A 213 -14.14 23.49 -5.76
N PRO A 214 -14.68 24.35 -6.67
CA PRO A 214 -13.90 25.38 -7.36
C PRO A 214 -13.18 26.35 -6.42
N ASP A 215 -13.81 26.72 -5.29
CA ASP A 215 -13.22 27.66 -4.32
C ASP A 215 -12.01 27.09 -3.57
N LEU A 216 -11.89 25.76 -3.51
CA LEU A 216 -10.80 25.05 -2.84
C LEU A 216 -9.75 24.52 -3.82
N TYR A 217 -10.15 24.30 -5.08
CA TYR A 217 -9.29 23.65 -6.08
C TYR A 217 -7.99 24.42 -6.32
N ASP A 218 -8.08 25.72 -6.64
CA ASP A 218 -6.91 26.55 -6.96
C ASP A 218 -5.92 26.60 -5.78
N SER A 219 -6.43 26.77 -4.56
CA SER A 219 -5.60 26.74 -3.35
C SER A 219 -4.98 25.34 -3.12
N ALA A 220 -5.72 24.28 -3.44
CA ALA A 220 -5.21 22.92 -3.27
C ALA A 220 -4.12 22.56 -4.27
N VAL A 221 -4.21 23.04 -5.52
CA VAL A 221 -3.22 22.74 -6.57
C VAL A 221 -2.05 23.71 -6.59
N SER A 222 -2.19 24.92 -6.04
CA SER A 222 -1.12 25.94 -6.04
C SER A 222 0.19 25.49 -5.38
N VAL A 223 0.11 24.49 -4.49
CA VAL A 223 1.28 23.91 -3.81
C VAL A 223 1.82 22.66 -4.50
N ILE A 224 1.24 22.26 -5.64
CA ILE A 224 1.68 21.14 -6.45
C ILE A 224 2.44 21.69 -7.65
N PRO A 225 3.75 21.44 -7.82
CA PRO A 225 4.53 21.96 -8.94
C PRO A 225 3.93 21.66 -10.32
N MET A 226 3.33 20.50 -10.53
CA MET A 226 2.64 20.14 -11.77
C MET A 226 1.28 20.83 -11.97
N GLY A 227 0.80 21.63 -11.01
CA GLY A 227 -0.43 22.42 -11.11
C GLY A 227 -1.74 21.61 -11.16
N ARG A 228 -1.72 20.36 -10.80
CA ARG A 228 -2.90 19.48 -10.77
C ARG A 228 -2.76 18.37 -9.72
N PRO A 229 -3.87 17.80 -9.20
CA PRO A 229 -3.78 16.59 -8.42
C PRO A 229 -3.34 15.40 -9.28
N GLY A 230 -2.67 14.44 -8.65
CA GLY A 230 -2.41 13.14 -9.26
C GLY A 230 -3.70 12.35 -9.45
N ILE A 231 -3.73 11.47 -10.45
CA ILE A 231 -4.78 10.46 -10.59
C ILE A 231 -4.27 9.10 -10.11
N PRO A 232 -5.14 8.23 -9.55
CA PRO A 232 -4.70 6.98 -8.90
C PRO A 232 -3.80 6.09 -9.77
N SER A 233 -4.00 6.06 -11.09
CA SER A 233 -3.17 5.30 -12.02
C SER A 233 -1.71 5.78 -12.11
N GLU A 234 -1.41 7.01 -11.70
CA GLU A 234 -0.03 7.53 -11.69
C GLU A 234 0.85 6.91 -10.59
N LEU A 235 0.24 6.15 -9.66
CA LEU A 235 0.99 5.32 -8.72
C LEU A 235 1.44 3.97 -9.30
N ALA A 236 0.92 3.57 -10.47
CA ALA A 236 1.15 2.25 -11.04
C ALA A 236 2.65 1.94 -11.23
N GLY A 237 3.41 2.88 -11.80
CA GLY A 237 4.84 2.71 -12.04
C GLY A 237 5.64 2.45 -10.77
N ALA A 238 5.46 3.27 -9.74
CA ALA A 238 6.13 3.11 -8.44
C ALA A 238 5.71 1.80 -7.74
N THR A 239 4.42 1.41 -7.87
CA THR A 239 3.90 0.17 -7.28
C THR A 239 4.56 -1.06 -7.92
N VAL A 240 4.57 -1.15 -9.25
CA VAL A 240 5.17 -2.27 -9.98
C VAL A 240 6.68 -2.31 -9.76
N PHE A 241 7.35 -1.16 -9.77
CA PHE A 241 8.79 -1.06 -9.47
C PHE A 241 9.11 -1.67 -8.10
N LEU A 242 8.44 -1.23 -7.04
CA LEU A 242 8.70 -1.75 -5.69
C LEU A 242 8.25 -3.20 -5.49
N ALA A 243 7.32 -3.70 -6.30
CA ALA A 243 6.85 -5.09 -6.26
C ALA A 243 7.73 -6.06 -7.06
N SER A 244 8.57 -5.57 -7.96
CA SER A 244 9.34 -6.36 -8.93
C SER A 244 10.80 -6.60 -8.50
N ASP A 245 11.53 -7.37 -9.30
CA ASP A 245 12.96 -7.62 -9.10
C ASP A 245 13.82 -6.35 -9.32
N ALA A 246 13.27 -5.35 -10.03
CA ALA A 246 13.94 -4.06 -10.24
C ALA A 246 14.25 -3.29 -8.94
N SER A 247 13.60 -3.65 -7.83
CA SER A 247 13.82 -3.06 -6.50
C SER A 247 14.48 -4.03 -5.50
N ASP A 248 15.15 -5.08 -5.94
CA ASP A 248 15.69 -6.11 -5.06
C ASP A 248 16.80 -5.64 -4.10
N TYR A 249 17.45 -4.53 -4.42
CA TYR A 249 18.45 -3.93 -3.54
C TYR A 249 17.95 -2.65 -2.84
N ILE A 250 16.62 -2.44 -2.82
CA ILE A 250 15.97 -1.29 -2.18
C ILE A 250 15.12 -1.80 -1.02
N THR A 251 15.45 -1.37 0.20
CA THR A 251 14.66 -1.66 1.41
C THR A 251 14.77 -0.53 2.43
N GLY A 252 13.69 -0.23 3.14
CA GLY A 252 13.59 0.86 4.11
C GLY A 252 13.32 2.24 3.50
N GLU A 253 13.10 2.32 2.18
CA GLU A 253 12.97 3.57 1.46
C GLU A 253 11.50 3.99 1.25
N ALA A 254 11.28 5.28 0.97
CA ALA A 254 9.99 5.80 0.56
C ALA A 254 10.12 6.56 -0.76
N ILE A 255 9.36 6.10 -1.75
CA ILE A 255 9.27 6.81 -3.04
C ILE A 255 8.14 7.83 -2.94
N THR A 256 8.48 9.10 -3.03
CA THR A 256 7.52 10.20 -3.10
C THR A 256 6.95 10.30 -4.51
N VAL A 257 5.61 10.43 -4.61
CA VAL A 257 4.87 10.61 -5.85
C VAL A 257 3.87 11.73 -5.60
N ASP A 258 4.24 12.97 -5.87
CA ASP A 258 3.48 14.13 -5.40
C ASP A 258 3.34 15.28 -6.42
N GLY A 259 3.97 15.14 -7.59
CA GLY A 259 3.90 16.13 -8.67
C GLY A 259 4.65 17.43 -8.41
#